data_c6ec3b088cb4544b3a85fe570d3f0d0f
#
_entry.id   c6ec3b088cb4544b3a85fe570d3f0d0f
#
_cell.length_a   1.000
_cell.length_b   1.000
_cell.length_c   1.000
_cell.angle_alpha   90.00
_cell.angle_beta   90.00
_cell.angle_gamma   90.00
#
_symmetry.space_group_name_H-M   'P 1'
#
loop_
_entity.id
_entity.type
_entity.pdbx_description
1 polymer ?
#
loop_
_entity_poly.entity_id
_entity_poly.type
_entity_poly.pdbx_seq_one_letter_code
_entity_poly.pdbx_strand_id
1 'polypeptide(L)'
;MLGGLDVPTDGEVLVEGKCLLGMKKEQLAIFRRRKIGFIFQNYNLVPDLNVYENVILPAELDGRKVDAEYVDGILELLGLSEKREALPGTLSGGQQQRAAIARALATKPAIILADEPTGNLDSVTSHDVLGLLKMAAKQFSQTLILITHDRDIAQLADRIVHIEDGKIVGDTRKGSDSYA
;
A
#
# COMPACT_ATOMS: atom_id res chain seq x y z
N MET A 1 -10.69 7.27 -6.48
CA MET A 1 -10.96 8.51 -5.72
C MET A 1 -9.96 8.74 -4.61
N LEU A 2 -9.87 7.92 -3.54
CA LEU A 2 -8.92 8.12 -2.41
C LEU A 2 -7.45 8.24 -2.84
N GLY A 3 -7.05 7.52 -3.87
CA GLY A 3 -5.70 7.59 -4.43
C GLY A 3 -5.48 8.71 -5.45
N GLY A 4 -6.45 9.58 -5.70
CA GLY A 4 -6.33 10.63 -6.72
C GLY A 4 -6.15 10.10 -8.15
N LEU A 5 -6.55 8.85 -8.44
CA LEU A 5 -6.55 8.28 -9.79
C LEU A 5 -7.80 8.68 -10.57
N ASP A 6 -8.87 8.99 -9.84
CA ASP A 6 -10.13 9.42 -10.38
C ASP A 6 -10.70 10.57 -9.53
N VAL A 7 -11.60 11.38 -10.10
CA VAL A 7 -12.18 12.56 -9.48
C VAL A 7 -13.62 12.24 -9.04
N PRO A 8 -14.02 12.56 -7.80
CA PRO A 8 -15.39 12.39 -7.37
C PRO A 8 -16.33 13.36 -8.12
N THR A 9 -17.56 12.91 -8.40
CA THR A 9 -18.62 13.76 -9.00
C THR A 9 -19.07 14.83 -8.02
N ASP A 10 -19.09 14.48 -6.73
CA ASP A 10 -19.46 15.37 -5.63
C ASP A 10 -18.67 15.00 -4.37
N GLY A 11 -18.62 15.90 -3.40
CA GLY A 11 -17.84 15.71 -2.18
C GLY A 11 -16.35 16.00 -2.36
N GLU A 12 -15.57 15.73 -1.32
CA GLU A 12 -14.14 16.02 -1.29
C GLU A 12 -13.32 14.86 -0.72
N VAL A 13 -12.07 14.77 -1.13
CA VAL A 13 -11.09 13.82 -0.61
C VAL A 13 -9.95 14.58 0.04
N LEU A 14 -9.75 14.37 1.33
CA LEU A 14 -8.71 15.00 2.13
C LEU A 14 -7.66 13.96 2.54
N VAL A 15 -6.40 14.23 2.23
CA VAL A 15 -5.25 13.43 2.69
C VAL A 15 -4.28 14.37 3.39
N GLU A 16 -3.95 14.11 4.64
CA GLU A 16 -3.18 15.04 5.50
C GLU A 16 -3.74 16.48 5.46
N GLY A 17 -5.07 16.64 5.47
CA GLY A 17 -5.73 17.94 5.42
C GLY A 17 -5.66 18.64 4.05
N LYS A 18 -5.06 18.03 3.04
CA LYS A 18 -5.01 18.58 1.68
C LYS A 18 -6.14 18.01 0.83
N CYS A 19 -6.97 18.88 0.28
CA CYS A 19 -8.02 18.49 -0.66
C CYS A 19 -7.40 18.13 -2.00
N LEU A 20 -7.75 16.95 -2.53
CA LEU A 20 -7.31 16.50 -3.85
C LEU A 20 -8.14 17.09 -4.98
N LEU A 21 -9.37 17.54 -4.67
CA LEU A 21 -10.24 18.17 -5.65
C LEU A 21 -9.66 19.52 -6.10
N GLY A 22 -9.66 19.76 -7.39
CA GLY A 22 -9.11 21.00 -7.98
C GLY A 22 -7.59 21.00 -8.19
N MET A 23 -6.87 19.95 -7.75
CA MET A 23 -5.46 19.81 -8.14
C MET A 23 -5.33 19.54 -9.63
N LYS A 24 -4.37 20.20 -10.30
CA LYS A 24 -4.02 19.88 -11.68
C LYS A 24 -3.40 18.49 -11.77
N LYS A 25 -3.47 17.87 -12.95
CA LYS A 25 -2.95 16.50 -13.18
C LYS A 25 -1.49 16.32 -12.71
N GLU A 26 -0.65 17.29 -12.97
CA GLU A 26 0.77 17.29 -12.57
C GLU A 26 0.90 17.36 -11.03
N GLN A 27 0.09 18.17 -10.37
CA GLN A 27 0.07 18.30 -8.92
C GLN A 27 -0.41 16.99 -8.26
N LEU A 28 -1.47 16.36 -8.81
CA LEU A 28 -1.94 15.06 -8.37
C LEU A 28 -0.89 13.97 -8.56
N ALA A 29 -0.16 13.97 -9.68
CA ALA A 29 0.90 13.00 -9.93
C ALA A 29 2.03 13.13 -8.89
N ILE A 30 2.47 14.36 -8.61
CA ILE A 30 3.46 14.63 -7.56
C ILE A 30 2.91 14.24 -6.18
N PHE A 31 1.67 14.58 -5.88
CA PHE A 31 1.03 14.26 -4.61
C PHE A 31 0.97 12.74 -4.39
N ARG A 32 0.48 11.99 -5.39
CA ARG A 32 0.44 10.51 -5.33
C ARG A 32 1.80 9.93 -5.04
N ARG A 33 2.82 10.30 -5.82
CA ARG A 33 4.18 9.79 -5.66
C ARG A 33 4.77 10.04 -4.29
N ARG A 34 4.39 11.17 -3.64
CA ARG A 34 4.93 11.59 -2.34
C ARG A 34 4.13 11.11 -1.14
N LYS A 35 2.81 10.94 -1.31
CA LYS A 35 1.89 10.82 -0.18
C LYS A 35 1.04 9.55 -0.19
N ILE A 36 1.06 8.81 -1.28
CA ILE A 36 0.24 7.61 -1.43
C ILE A 36 1.11 6.43 -1.87
N GLY A 37 1.16 5.39 -1.04
CA GLY A 37 1.71 4.11 -1.42
C GLY A 37 0.63 3.24 -2.06
N PHE A 38 0.91 2.66 -3.23
CA PHE A 38 -0.01 1.73 -3.89
C PHE A 38 0.54 0.32 -3.85
N ILE A 39 -0.31 -0.63 -3.48
CA ILE A 39 -0.06 -2.07 -3.54
C ILE A 39 -1.19 -2.68 -4.38
N PHE A 40 -0.83 -3.36 -5.47
CA PHE A 40 -1.78 -3.96 -6.40
C PHE A 40 -1.69 -5.49 -6.37
N GLN A 41 -2.75 -6.15 -6.78
CA GLN A 41 -2.81 -7.60 -6.93
C GLN A 41 -1.71 -8.16 -7.85
N ASN A 42 -1.39 -7.46 -8.94
CA ASN A 42 -0.39 -7.88 -9.94
C ASN A 42 1.03 -7.38 -9.66
N TYR A 43 1.34 -6.97 -8.41
CA TYR A 43 2.66 -6.47 -7.97
C TYR A 43 3.14 -5.22 -8.69
N ASN A 44 3.00 -5.13 -10.02
CA ASN A 44 3.42 -4.03 -10.89
C ASN A 44 4.89 -3.62 -10.68
N LEU A 45 5.77 -4.60 -10.51
CA LEU A 45 7.21 -4.38 -10.48
C LEU A 45 7.71 -4.18 -11.91
N VAL A 46 8.71 -3.32 -12.08
CA VAL A 46 9.41 -3.13 -13.35
C VAL A 46 10.34 -4.32 -13.55
N PRO A 47 10.16 -5.15 -14.59
CA PRO A 47 10.87 -6.43 -14.70
C PRO A 47 12.39 -6.31 -14.92
N ASP A 48 12.84 -5.20 -15.52
CA ASP A 48 14.23 -4.91 -15.80
C ASP A 48 15.01 -4.28 -14.64
N LEU A 49 14.30 -3.92 -13.55
CA LEU A 49 14.88 -3.37 -12.34
C LEU A 49 14.92 -4.45 -11.25
N ASN A 50 16.01 -4.50 -10.48
CA ASN A 50 16.10 -5.39 -9.32
C ASN A 50 15.14 -4.95 -8.19
N VAL A 51 15.09 -5.71 -7.09
CA VAL A 51 14.22 -5.41 -5.94
C VAL A 51 14.50 -4.02 -5.39
N TYR A 52 15.77 -3.68 -5.15
CA TYR A 52 16.14 -2.39 -4.57
C TYR A 52 15.77 -1.24 -5.49
N GLU A 53 16.08 -1.32 -6.76
CA GLU A 53 15.74 -0.33 -7.78
C GLU A 53 14.23 -0.12 -7.89
N ASN A 54 13.44 -1.20 -7.87
CA ASN A 54 11.99 -1.11 -7.83
C ASN A 54 11.49 -0.36 -6.57
N VAL A 55 12.09 -0.63 -5.41
CA VAL A 55 11.70 -0.02 -4.13
C VAL A 55 11.99 1.47 -4.12
N ILE A 56 13.14 1.91 -4.61
CA ILE A 56 13.54 3.32 -4.60
C ILE A 56 12.97 4.13 -5.78
N LEU A 57 12.46 3.48 -6.82
CA LEU A 57 11.99 4.10 -8.06
C LEU A 57 11.07 5.32 -7.84
N PRO A 58 10.06 5.29 -6.94
CA PRO A 58 9.20 6.46 -6.72
C PRO A 58 9.96 7.67 -6.15
N ALA A 59 10.99 7.45 -5.33
CA ALA A 59 11.82 8.53 -4.79
C ALA A 59 12.73 9.12 -5.87
N GLU A 60 13.33 8.28 -6.70
CA GLU A 60 14.18 8.70 -7.82
C GLU A 60 13.39 9.50 -8.87
N LEU A 61 12.19 9.03 -9.25
CA LEU A 61 11.29 9.77 -10.15
C LEU A 61 10.85 11.14 -9.59
N ASP A 62 10.94 11.33 -8.27
CA ASP A 62 10.68 12.61 -7.60
C ASP A 62 11.94 13.47 -7.45
N GLY A 63 13.10 12.99 -7.85
CA GLY A 63 14.39 13.66 -7.69
C GLY A 63 14.81 13.80 -6.21
N ARG A 64 14.25 12.99 -5.30
CA ARG A 64 14.59 13.04 -3.88
C ARG A 64 15.73 12.08 -3.56
N LYS A 65 16.56 12.49 -2.61
CA LYS A 65 17.60 11.60 -2.07
C LYS A 65 16.93 10.40 -1.39
N VAL A 66 17.38 9.22 -1.76
CA VAL A 66 16.95 7.96 -1.12
C VAL A 66 17.55 7.87 0.28
N ASP A 67 16.72 7.57 1.26
CA ASP A 67 17.14 7.23 2.62
C ASP A 67 17.48 5.72 2.63
N ALA A 68 18.75 5.41 2.36
CA ALA A 68 19.19 4.02 2.17
C ALA A 68 19.01 3.19 3.45
N GLU A 69 19.29 3.76 4.63
CA GLU A 69 19.13 3.07 5.91
C GLU A 69 17.65 2.70 6.17
N TYR A 70 16.75 3.62 5.84
CA TYR A 70 15.31 3.37 5.95
C TYR A 70 14.84 2.28 4.97
N VAL A 71 15.33 2.31 3.72
CA VAL A 71 15.01 1.29 2.72
C VAL A 71 15.55 -0.08 3.13
N ASP A 72 16.79 -0.12 3.62
CA ASP A 72 17.39 -1.38 4.08
C ASP A 72 16.62 -1.97 5.27
N GLY A 73 16.17 -1.15 6.21
CA GLY A 73 15.28 -1.58 7.30
C GLY A 73 13.93 -2.12 6.83
N ILE A 74 13.36 -1.55 5.76
CA ILE A 74 12.14 -2.10 5.12
C ILE A 74 12.43 -3.47 4.49
N LEU A 75 13.53 -3.59 3.75
CA LEU A 75 13.90 -4.85 3.10
C LEU A 75 14.17 -5.95 4.12
N GLU A 76 14.83 -5.63 5.24
CA GLU A 76 15.05 -6.55 6.34
C GLU A 76 13.74 -7.02 6.96
N LEU A 77 12.85 -6.07 7.33
CA LEU A 77 11.54 -6.36 7.90
C LEU A 77 10.71 -7.29 7.01
N LEU A 78 10.79 -7.10 5.69
CA LEU A 78 10.03 -7.89 4.70
C LEU A 78 10.78 -9.16 4.24
N GLY A 79 11.95 -9.46 4.82
CA GLY A 79 12.75 -10.66 4.50
C GLY A 79 13.27 -10.67 3.06
N LEU A 80 13.68 -9.49 2.57
CA LEU A 80 14.16 -9.31 1.19
C LEU A 80 15.64 -8.89 1.11
N SER A 81 16.36 -8.80 2.23
CA SER A 81 17.77 -8.37 2.25
C SER A 81 18.64 -9.19 1.27
N GLU A 82 18.53 -10.52 1.30
CA GLU A 82 19.26 -11.45 0.42
C GLU A 82 18.75 -11.42 -1.04
N LYS A 83 17.63 -10.74 -1.30
CA LYS A 83 17.01 -10.62 -2.62
C LYS A 83 17.12 -9.21 -3.21
N ARG A 84 17.90 -8.34 -2.56
CA ARG A 84 18.08 -6.94 -2.93
C ARG A 84 18.37 -6.75 -4.43
N GLU A 85 19.30 -7.54 -4.96
CA GLU A 85 19.76 -7.48 -6.36
C GLU A 85 19.02 -8.45 -7.30
N ALA A 86 18.01 -9.18 -6.79
CA ALA A 86 17.26 -10.13 -7.60
C ALA A 86 16.28 -9.42 -8.52
N LEU A 87 16.13 -9.91 -9.75
CA LEU A 87 15.11 -9.45 -10.69
C LEU A 87 13.73 -10.04 -10.35
N PRO A 88 12.63 -9.31 -10.59
CA PRO A 88 11.26 -9.77 -10.28
C PRO A 88 10.95 -11.18 -10.82
N GLY A 89 11.39 -11.51 -12.03
CA GLY A 89 11.14 -12.81 -12.64
C GLY A 89 11.79 -14.00 -11.94
N THR A 90 12.72 -13.77 -11.01
CA THR A 90 13.39 -14.81 -10.21
C THR A 90 12.78 -14.99 -8.82
N LEU A 91 11.77 -14.17 -8.47
CA LEU A 91 11.13 -14.16 -7.17
C LEU A 91 9.85 -15.00 -7.18
N SER A 92 9.52 -15.62 -6.03
CA SER A 92 8.19 -16.19 -5.82
C SER A 92 7.13 -15.08 -5.78
N GLY A 93 5.84 -15.41 -5.99
CA GLY A 93 4.74 -14.45 -5.91
C GLY A 93 4.72 -13.69 -4.59
N GLY A 94 4.90 -14.37 -3.45
CA GLY A 94 4.99 -13.74 -2.14
C GLY A 94 6.19 -12.80 -1.99
N GLN A 95 7.34 -13.12 -2.61
CA GLN A 95 8.50 -12.23 -2.61
C GLN A 95 8.26 -11.00 -3.48
N GLN A 96 7.62 -11.16 -4.65
CA GLN A 96 7.23 -10.04 -5.51
C GLN A 96 6.26 -9.10 -4.79
N GLN A 97 5.27 -9.66 -4.08
CA GLN A 97 4.33 -8.87 -3.31
C GLN A 97 5.02 -8.12 -2.16
N ARG A 98 5.95 -8.77 -1.45
CA ARG A 98 6.75 -8.10 -0.42
C ARG A 98 7.61 -6.96 -1.00
N ALA A 99 8.15 -7.13 -2.21
CA ALA A 99 8.87 -6.05 -2.91
C ALA A 99 7.94 -4.88 -3.30
N ALA A 100 6.69 -5.17 -3.73
CA ALA A 100 5.68 -4.14 -3.99
C ALA A 100 5.27 -3.40 -2.71
N ILE A 101 5.18 -4.09 -1.57
CA ILE A 101 4.96 -3.49 -0.25
C ILE A 101 6.14 -2.58 0.13
N ALA A 102 7.39 -3.06 -0.04
CA ALA A 102 8.59 -2.26 0.22
C ALA A 102 8.59 -0.95 -0.59
N ARG A 103 8.27 -1.04 -1.89
CA ARG A 103 8.14 0.13 -2.77
C ARG A 103 7.09 1.12 -2.28
N ALA A 104 5.94 0.63 -1.83
CA ALA A 104 4.87 1.49 -1.32
C ALA A 104 5.28 2.23 -0.04
N LEU A 105 6.10 1.62 0.82
CA LEU A 105 6.61 2.20 2.06
C LEU A 105 7.77 3.17 1.87
N ALA A 106 8.60 2.98 0.85
CA ALA A 106 9.89 3.65 0.67
C ALA A 106 9.80 5.19 0.62
N THR A 107 8.68 5.73 0.19
CA THR A 107 8.46 7.19 0.13
C THR A 107 7.94 7.80 1.43
N LYS A 108 7.75 7.01 2.50
CA LYS A 108 7.12 7.42 3.75
C LYS A 108 5.75 8.08 3.47
N PRO A 109 4.80 7.36 2.83
CA PRO A 109 3.54 7.95 2.39
C PRO A 109 2.64 8.29 3.59
N ALA A 110 1.64 9.14 3.39
CA ALA A 110 0.61 9.42 4.38
C ALA A 110 -0.37 8.25 4.53
N ILE A 111 -0.69 7.61 3.40
CA ILE A 111 -1.60 6.46 3.32
C ILE A 111 -1.04 5.39 2.38
N ILE A 112 -1.36 4.14 2.68
CA ILE A 112 -1.13 3.00 1.80
C ILE A 112 -2.50 2.48 1.34
N LEU A 113 -2.67 2.37 0.03
CA LEU A 113 -3.85 1.80 -0.61
C LEU A 113 -3.49 0.44 -1.18
N ALA A 114 -4.07 -0.62 -0.65
CA ALA A 114 -3.84 -1.99 -1.07
C ALA A 114 -5.12 -2.56 -1.70
N ASP A 115 -5.04 -2.90 -2.97
CA ASP A 115 -6.15 -3.45 -3.75
C ASP A 115 -5.90 -4.94 -3.99
N GLU A 116 -6.67 -5.80 -3.30
CA GLU A 116 -6.55 -7.26 -3.32
C GLU A 116 -5.08 -7.76 -3.24
N PRO A 117 -4.29 -7.31 -2.24
CA PRO A 117 -2.84 -7.50 -2.23
C PRO A 117 -2.40 -8.97 -2.15
N THR A 118 -3.31 -9.88 -1.93
CA THR A 118 -3.04 -11.33 -1.81
C THR A 118 -3.83 -12.19 -2.80
N GLY A 119 -4.57 -11.56 -3.73
CA GLY A 119 -5.44 -12.26 -4.66
C GLY A 119 -4.73 -13.24 -5.61
N ASN A 120 -3.41 -13.13 -5.77
CA ASN A 120 -2.59 -14.03 -6.60
C ASN A 120 -1.72 -14.99 -5.78
N LEU A 121 -1.96 -15.12 -4.47
CA LEU A 121 -1.16 -15.92 -3.55
C LEU A 121 -1.98 -17.08 -2.99
N ASP A 122 -1.32 -18.16 -2.61
CA ASP A 122 -1.95 -19.22 -1.81
C ASP A 122 -2.25 -18.74 -0.38
N SER A 123 -3.11 -19.45 0.32
CA SER A 123 -3.63 -19.04 1.64
C SER A 123 -2.52 -18.82 2.68
N VAL A 124 -1.49 -19.69 2.71
CA VAL A 124 -0.40 -19.61 3.69
C VAL A 124 0.43 -18.35 3.41
N THR A 125 0.87 -18.19 2.16
CA THR A 125 1.63 -17.01 1.72
C THR A 125 0.83 -15.71 1.92
N SER A 126 -0.49 -15.75 1.71
CA SER A 126 -1.39 -14.61 1.91
C SER A 126 -1.37 -14.13 3.37
N HIS A 127 -1.51 -15.05 4.33
CA HIS A 127 -1.47 -14.71 5.75
C HIS A 127 -0.12 -14.11 6.16
N ASP A 128 0.99 -14.69 5.68
CA ASP A 128 2.34 -14.20 5.97
C ASP A 128 2.54 -12.77 5.42
N VAL A 129 2.17 -12.53 4.16
CA VAL A 129 2.31 -11.21 3.51
C VAL A 129 1.46 -10.15 4.20
N LEU A 130 0.21 -10.48 4.56
CA LEU A 130 -0.67 -9.56 5.28
C LEU A 130 -0.19 -9.27 6.70
N GLY A 131 0.34 -10.27 7.39
CA GLY A 131 0.98 -10.10 8.70
C GLY A 131 2.14 -9.12 8.63
N LEU A 132 3.01 -9.27 7.63
CA LEU A 132 4.13 -8.36 7.38
C LEU A 132 3.66 -6.95 7.00
N LEU A 133 2.66 -6.83 6.12
CA LEU A 133 2.08 -5.54 5.74
C LEU A 133 1.50 -4.79 6.94
N LYS A 134 0.73 -5.47 7.79
CA LYS A 134 0.15 -4.90 9.01
C LYS A 134 1.24 -4.48 10.00
N MET A 135 2.26 -5.32 10.19
CA MET A 135 3.40 -5.02 11.07
C MET A 135 4.17 -3.80 10.55
N ALA A 136 4.47 -3.74 9.26
CA ALA A 136 5.14 -2.62 8.63
C ALA A 136 4.33 -1.32 8.74
N ALA A 137 3.02 -1.36 8.45
CA ALA A 137 2.14 -0.21 8.60
C ALA A 137 2.16 0.34 10.03
N LYS A 138 2.13 -0.55 11.05
CA LYS A 138 2.22 -0.15 12.46
C LYS A 138 3.59 0.41 12.81
N GLN A 139 4.68 -0.26 12.42
CA GLN A 139 6.05 0.16 12.74
C GLN A 139 6.38 1.53 12.15
N PHE A 140 5.93 1.80 10.93
CA PHE A 140 6.18 3.07 10.25
C PHE A 140 5.05 4.09 10.42
N SER A 141 4.08 3.83 11.34
CA SER A 141 2.94 4.71 11.64
C SER A 141 2.13 5.09 10.40
N GLN A 142 1.88 4.12 9.51
CA GLN A 142 1.16 4.33 8.26
C GLN A 142 -0.33 4.00 8.41
N THR A 143 -1.18 4.79 7.76
CA THR A 143 -2.59 4.42 7.58
C THR A 143 -2.72 3.46 6.41
N LEU A 144 -3.18 2.23 6.67
CA LEU A 144 -3.42 1.22 5.64
C LEU A 144 -4.91 1.15 5.31
N ILE A 145 -5.26 1.32 4.04
CA ILE A 145 -6.60 1.09 3.50
C ILE A 145 -6.50 -0.13 2.58
N LEU A 146 -7.19 -1.20 2.97
CA LEU A 146 -7.19 -2.48 2.28
C LEU A 146 -8.55 -2.72 1.62
N ILE A 147 -8.55 -3.05 0.34
CA ILE A 147 -9.74 -3.53 -0.39
C ILE A 147 -9.61 -5.04 -0.52
N THR A 148 -10.62 -5.76 -0.07
CA THR A 148 -10.69 -7.21 -0.19
C THR A 148 -12.13 -7.71 -0.20
N HIS A 149 -12.37 -8.83 -0.87
CA HIS A 149 -13.62 -9.59 -0.77
C HIS A 149 -13.51 -10.74 0.25
N ASP A 150 -12.32 -10.98 0.81
CA ASP A 150 -12.07 -11.99 1.84
C ASP A 150 -12.44 -11.47 3.23
N ARG A 151 -13.42 -12.14 3.87
CA ARG A 151 -13.93 -11.76 5.20
C ARG A 151 -12.91 -11.98 6.32
N ASP A 152 -12.08 -13.00 6.22
CA ASP A 152 -11.07 -13.31 7.24
C ASP A 152 -9.98 -12.25 7.23
N ILE A 153 -9.58 -11.80 6.04
CA ILE A 153 -8.66 -10.69 5.86
C ILE A 153 -9.26 -9.39 6.39
N ALA A 154 -10.52 -9.09 6.09
CA ALA A 154 -11.21 -7.90 6.57
C ALA A 154 -11.24 -7.83 8.10
N GLN A 155 -11.39 -8.98 8.80
CA GLN A 155 -11.36 -9.04 10.26
C GLN A 155 -10.01 -8.65 10.90
N LEU A 156 -8.93 -8.55 10.12
CA LEU A 156 -7.64 -8.06 10.61
C LEU A 156 -7.60 -6.53 10.77
N ALA A 157 -8.53 -5.80 10.14
CA ALA A 157 -8.59 -4.33 10.19
C ALA A 157 -9.15 -3.81 11.52
N ASP A 158 -8.84 -2.55 11.84
CA ASP A 158 -9.39 -1.84 13.01
C ASP A 158 -10.78 -1.25 12.70
N ARG A 159 -11.08 -1.04 11.42
CA ARG A 159 -12.38 -0.58 10.91
C ARG A 159 -12.69 -1.27 9.60
N ILE A 160 -13.93 -1.72 9.44
CA ILE A 160 -14.44 -2.38 8.25
C ILE A 160 -15.59 -1.53 7.69
N VAL A 161 -15.48 -1.14 6.43
CA VAL A 161 -16.54 -0.45 5.69
C VAL A 161 -17.05 -1.42 4.62
N HIS A 162 -18.32 -1.80 4.70
CA HIS A 162 -18.98 -2.63 3.72
C HIS A 162 -19.59 -1.78 2.62
N ILE A 163 -19.28 -2.11 1.37
CA ILE A 163 -19.78 -1.41 0.19
C ILE A 163 -20.48 -2.44 -0.71
N GLU A 164 -21.75 -2.16 -1.04
CA GLU A 164 -22.57 -2.95 -1.98
C GLU A 164 -23.21 -1.97 -2.96
N ASP A 165 -23.19 -2.28 -4.26
CA ASP A 165 -23.73 -1.46 -5.34
C ASP A 165 -23.31 0.03 -5.26
N GLY A 166 -22.06 0.28 -4.89
CA GLY A 166 -21.48 1.63 -4.77
C GLY A 166 -21.95 2.42 -3.55
N LYS A 167 -22.65 1.78 -2.60
CA LYS A 167 -23.15 2.42 -1.36
C LYS A 167 -22.51 1.78 -0.13
N ILE A 168 -22.27 2.60 0.89
CA ILE A 168 -21.87 2.10 2.20
C ILE A 168 -23.11 1.51 2.88
N VAL A 169 -23.07 0.21 3.15
CA VAL A 169 -24.13 -0.56 3.82
C VAL A 169 -23.78 -0.95 5.25
N GLY A 170 -22.51 -0.77 5.65
CA GLY A 170 -22.05 -1.06 7.02
C GLY A 170 -20.73 -0.36 7.31
N ASP A 171 -20.52 -0.01 8.59
CA ASP A 171 -19.29 0.58 9.12
C ASP A 171 -19.09 0.10 10.54
N THR A 172 -18.11 -0.75 10.75
CA THR A 172 -17.81 -1.41 12.03
C THR A 172 -16.40 -1.08 12.49
N ARG A 173 -16.22 -0.74 13.76
CA ARG A 173 -14.90 -0.49 14.36
C ARG A 173 -14.65 -1.49 15.49
N LYS A 174 -13.43 -2.02 15.60
CA LYS A 174 -13.01 -2.82 16.74
C LYS A 174 -13.00 -1.94 17.99
N GLY A 175 -13.66 -2.41 19.06
CA GLY A 175 -13.70 -1.70 20.35
C GLY A 175 -14.83 -0.68 20.52
N SER A 176 -15.79 -0.59 19.57
CA SER A 176 -16.98 0.25 19.73
C SER A 176 -18.20 -0.49 20.32
N ASP A 177 -18.04 -1.76 20.72
CA ASP A 177 -19.07 -2.51 21.42
C ASP A 177 -18.97 -2.32 22.93
N SER A 178 -19.23 -1.11 23.41
CA SER A 178 -19.70 -0.92 24.80
C SER A 178 -20.27 0.49 24.96
N TYR A 179 -21.51 0.50 25.37
CA TYR A 179 -22.40 1.63 25.74
C TYR A 179 -23.39 2.06 24.66
N ALA A 180 -24.42 1.25 24.49
CA ALA A 180 -25.79 1.72 24.27
C ALA A 180 -26.70 0.90 25.19
#